data_741911a1ce8319f841c9a696dc67be7f
#
_entry.id   741911a1ce8319f841c9a696dc67be7f
#
_cell.length_a   1.000
_cell.length_b   1.000
_cell.length_c   1.000
_cell.angle_alpha   90.00
_cell.angle_beta   90.00
_cell.angle_gamma   90.00
#
_symmetry.space_group_name_H-M   'P 1'
#
loop_
_entity.id
_entity.type
_entity.pdbx_description
1 polymer ?
#
loop_
_entity_poly.entity_id
_entity_poly.type
_entity_poly.pdbx_seq_one_letter_code
_entity_poly.pdbx_strand_id
1 'polypeptide(L)'
;MKRILPILFSVILVSSLFIGQDTVIHANNGAPDSTVQAKKAHPTFTWGNPAPSAPVLHPSSARGAGMLEEPLDEIDTVMEELIEDGTMPGAVTFVARSGKIVQQEAYGHALLYEDDQFTEVEEPIAMTEDTIFDLASISKIFTTTAAMKLYEDGLFELDDPVSLHIPEFAENGKEAVTIQQLMTHTSGFAPSAPVADVEGSREERLQYVLEYPLDNEPGTVYTYSDLNMITLGVLVERLSGKRLDAYVEEVITEPLGMSDTMYNPPEELKNRIAATEYQPWTDRGIVWGTVHDEKAWSLDGVAGHAGVFSTASDLAKLAQMYLNEGRYGNAQILQPETVELLVENQIPEFPGDDHGLGWELSQMWYMDALSESTSLGHTGYTGTSIVVSPNNDTIAILLTNRVHPTRNTVSTNPARRGLAQKVADAIPVDIPTKDGAWFAGYGGNVNNTLTAEVDLEEEATLSFETWYLTEQNSDIGYVEITNDGENWTALNEFSGSSSDWISEQVTIPADTTEIRFRYATDTYYNGRGWYITDTKLEDQAREVLSFELTTEDWVKRGY
;
A
#
# COMPACT_ATOMS: atom_id res chain seq x y z
N MET A 1 60.82 2.21 39.81
CA MET A 1 61.85 1.14 39.64
C MET A 1 61.46 0.30 38.42
N LYS A 2 62.46 0.19 37.50
CA LYS A 2 62.59 -0.76 36.38
C LYS A 2 61.54 -0.56 35.25
N ARG A 3 61.85 0.12 34.17
CA ARG A 3 62.77 -0.14 33.01
C ARG A 3 62.15 -1.14 32.06
N ILE A 4 61.85 -0.76 30.81
CA ILE A 4 62.63 -0.69 29.54
C ILE A 4 62.19 -1.85 28.66
N LEU A 5 62.02 -1.87 27.36
CA LEU A 5 62.20 -1.09 26.14
C LEU A 5 61.72 -1.92 24.91
N PRO A 6 61.71 -1.42 23.72
CA PRO A 6 60.94 -1.92 22.58
C PRO A 6 61.75 -2.85 21.65
N ILE A 7 61.09 -3.50 20.72
CA ILE A 7 61.75 -4.17 19.57
C ILE A 7 61.16 -3.65 18.27
N LEU A 8 62.03 -3.02 17.51
CA LEU A 8 61.94 -2.72 16.06
C LEU A 8 62.30 -3.96 15.24
N PHE A 9 61.66 -4.21 14.11
CA PHE A 9 62.26 -4.83 12.91
C PHE A 9 61.44 -4.40 11.70
N SER A 10 61.92 -3.56 10.89
CA SER A 10 62.81 -3.56 9.70
C SER A 10 62.12 -4.08 8.43
N VAL A 11 62.01 -3.16 7.54
CA VAL A 11 61.71 -3.11 6.11
C VAL A 11 62.54 -4.14 5.30
N ILE A 12 61.90 -4.79 4.30
CA ILE A 12 62.59 -5.20 3.08
C ILE A 12 61.75 -4.78 1.87
N LEU A 13 62.30 -3.84 1.11
CA LEU A 13 61.95 -3.47 -0.26
C LEU A 13 62.49 -4.54 -1.22
N VAL A 14 61.66 -5.05 -2.16
CA VAL A 14 62.17 -5.70 -3.37
C VAL A 14 61.52 -5.01 -4.57
N SER A 15 62.32 -4.25 -5.25
CA SER A 15 62.06 -3.67 -6.56
C SER A 15 62.36 -4.70 -7.65
N SER A 16 61.44 -4.92 -8.58
CA SER A 16 61.78 -5.51 -9.89
C SER A 16 61.10 -4.68 -10.99
N LEU A 17 61.97 -4.03 -11.75
CA LEU A 17 61.69 -3.45 -13.07
C LEU A 17 61.22 -4.56 -14.05
N PHE A 18 60.19 -4.29 -14.85
CA PHE A 18 60.05 -4.85 -16.18
C PHE A 18 59.66 -3.77 -17.18
N ILE A 19 60.37 -3.81 -18.27
CA ILE A 19 60.44 -2.90 -19.42
C ILE A 19 59.19 -3.03 -20.28
N GLY A 20 58.80 -1.93 -20.91
CA GLY A 20 57.60 -1.72 -21.68
C GLY A 20 57.40 -2.54 -22.94
N GLN A 21 56.15 -2.58 -23.36
CA GLN A 21 55.78 -2.61 -24.78
C GLN A 21 54.54 -1.72 -24.97
N ASP A 22 54.70 -0.75 -25.87
CA ASP A 22 53.64 0.11 -26.35
C ASP A 22 52.58 -0.70 -27.05
N THR A 23 51.38 -0.72 -26.52
CA THR A 23 50.19 -1.17 -27.26
C THR A 23 49.25 0.01 -27.42
N VAL A 24 49.08 0.44 -28.66
CA VAL A 24 48.13 1.47 -29.09
C VAL A 24 46.70 0.99 -28.76
N ILE A 25 46.09 1.62 -27.78
CA ILE A 25 44.66 1.39 -27.50
C ILE A 25 43.84 2.29 -28.43
N HIS A 26 43.16 1.66 -29.38
CA HIS A 26 42.08 2.31 -30.10
C HIS A 26 40.94 2.58 -29.13
N ALA A 27 40.64 3.84 -28.91
CA ALA A 27 39.44 4.28 -28.23
C ALA A 27 38.21 3.86 -29.04
N ASN A 28 37.54 2.81 -28.58
CA ASN A 28 36.24 2.42 -29.08
C ASN A 28 35.20 3.24 -28.32
N ASN A 29 34.65 4.28 -28.96
CA ASN A 29 33.50 5.03 -28.46
C ASN A 29 32.25 4.12 -28.54
N GLY A 30 32.12 3.21 -27.60
CA GLY A 30 30.87 2.54 -27.31
C GLY A 30 30.04 3.45 -26.42
N ALA A 31 28.86 3.83 -26.90
CA ALA A 31 27.85 4.46 -26.05
C ALA A 31 27.57 3.52 -24.85
N PRO A 32 27.29 4.07 -23.65
CA PRO A 32 26.96 3.23 -22.52
C PRO A 32 25.69 2.44 -22.85
N ASP A 33 25.76 1.13 -22.70
CA ASP A 33 24.64 0.21 -22.82
C ASP A 33 23.66 0.52 -21.67
N SER A 34 22.58 1.23 -22.00
CA SER A 34 21.57 1.70 -21.05
C SER A 34 20.53 0.62 -20.72
N THR A 35 20.92 -0.63 -20.65
CA THR A 35 20.08 -1.70 -20.11
C THR A 35 20.57 -2.15 -18.74
N VAL A 36 20.61 -1.25 -17.79
CA VAL A 36 20.50 -1.64 -16.38
C VAL A 36 19.01 -1.91 -16.15
N GLN A 37 18.55 -3.14 -16.34
CA GLN A 37 17.29 -3.56 -15.77
C GLN A 37 17.40 -3.33 -14.25
N ALA A 38 16.64 -2.37 -13.73
CA ALA A 38 16.47 -2.18 -12.32
C ALA A 38 16.10 -3.55 -11.71
N LYS A 39 16.92 -4.06 -10.81
CA LYS A 39 16.59 -5.28 -10.07
C LYS A 39 15.39 -4.92 -9.23
N LYS A 40 14.23 -5.53 -9.52
CA LYS A 40 13.09 -5.46 -8.60
C LYS A 40 13.57 -5.91 -7.23
N ALA A 41 13.44 -5.04 -6.22
CA ALA A 41 13.92 -5.29 -4.87
C ALA A 41 13.16 -6.41 -4.16
N HIS A 42 11.95 -6.74 -4.63
CA HIS A 42 11.03 -7.68 -4.01
C HIS A 42 10.65 -8.82 -4.95
N PRO A 43 10.36 -10.04 -4.41
CA PRO A 43 9.81 -11.12 -5.21
C PRO A 43 8.43 -10.71 -5.75
N THR A 44 8.17 -11.03 -7.00
CA THR A 44 6.88 -10.83 -7.66
C THR A 44 6.06 -12.11 -7.59
N PHE A 45 4.74 -11.95 -7.51
CA PHE A 45 3.80 -13.08 -7.52
C PHE A 45 3.41 -13.45 -8.95
N THR A 46 2.97 -14.70 -9.11
CA THR A 46 2.39 -15.17 -10.36
C THR A 46 0.90 -14.90 -10.38
N TRP A 47 0.54 -13.64 -10.56
CA TRP A 47 -0.79 -13.26 -11.00
C TRP A 47 -0.84 -13.37 -12.53
N GLY A 48 -2.03 -13.31 -13.12
CA GLY A 48 -2.14 -13.19 -14.57
C GLY A 48 -1.32 -11.98 -15.04
N ASN A 49 -0.34 -12.21 -15.91
CA ASN A 49 0.62 -11.18 -16.32
C ASN A 49 -0.09 -9.90 -16.80
N PRO A 50 0.24 -8.71 -16.25
CA PRO A 50 -0.32 -7.48 -16.74
C PRO A 50 0.13 -7.22 -18.18
N ALA A 51 -0.74 -6.59 -18.97
CA ALA A 51 -0.32 -6.02 -20.25
C ALA A 51 0.72 -4.92 -20.00
N PRO A 52 1.51 -4.51 -21.01
CA PRO A 52 2.35 -3.32 -20.86
C PRO A 52 1.52 -2.12 -20.39
N SER A 53 2.01 -1.41 -19.38
CA SER A 53 1.31 -0.27 -18.79
C SER A 53 1.15 0.86 -19.82
N ALA A 54 -0.04 1.46 -19.85
CA ALA A 54 -0.26 2.63 -20.70
C ALA A 54 0.38 3.90 -20.08
N PRO A 55 0.88 4.81 -20.91
CA PRO A 55 1.51 6.03 -20.42
C PRO A 55 0.53 7.00 -19.75
N VAL A 56 -0.77 6.84 -19.97
CA VAL A 56 -1.86 7.62 -19.37
C VAL A 56 -3.07 6.72 -19.15
N LEU A 57 -3.85 7.06 -18.14
CA LEU A 57 -5.13 6.39 -17.86
C LEU A 57 -6.14 6.61 -18.99
N HIS A 58 -6.85 5.54 -19.35
CA HIS A 58 -7.92 5.60 -20.34
C HIS A 58 -8.99 4.52 -20.08
N PRO A 59 -10.27 4.76 -20.41
CA PRO A 59 -11.34 3.78 -20.19
C PRO A 59 -11.10 2.48 -20.97
N SER A 60 -11.47 1.36 -20.36
CA SER A 60 -11.38 0.01 -20.94
C SER A 60 -12.47 -0.89 -20.37
N SER A 61 -12.66 -2.07 -20.97
CA SER A 61 -13.39 -3.16 -20.31
C SER A 61 -12.48 -3.94 -19.37
N ALA A 62 -13.06 -4.64 -18.38
CA ALA A 62 -12.35 -5.56 -17.51
C ALA A 62 -11.48 -6.54 -18.31
N ARG A 63 -12.06 -7.21 -19.32
CA ARG A 63 -11.33 -8.11 -20.22
C ARG A 63 -10.18 -7.41 -20.95
N GLY A 64 -10.35 -6.14 -21.36
CA GLY A 64 -9.31 -5.36 -22.03
C GLY A 64 -8.10 -5.08 -21.12
N ALA A 65 -8.33 -5.02 -19.82
CA ALA A 65 -7.32 -4.88 -18.80
C ALA A 65 -6.78 -6.22 -18.26
N GLY A 66 -7.26 -7.35 -18.78
CA GLY A 66 -6.91 -8.69 -18.29
C GLY A 66 -7.51 -9.00 -16.92
N MET A 67 -8.68 -8.45 -16.64
CA MET A 67 -9.45 -8.67 -15.42
C MET A 67 -10.77 -9.39 -15.71
N LEU A 68 -11.32 -10.00 -14.68
CA LEU A 68 -12.64 -10.63 -14.68
C LEU A 68 -13.71 -9.59 -14.37
N GLU A 69 -14.85 -9.68 -15.03
CA GLU A 69 -15.96 -8.74 -14.88
C GLU A 69 -16.75 -9.02 -13.59
N GLU A 70 -17.07 -10.29 -13.32
CA GLU A 70 -17.91 -10.70 -12.20
C GLU A 70 -17.44 -10.18 -10.82
N PRO A 71 -16.16 -10.31 -10.39
CA PRO A 71 -15.74 -9.74 -9.12
C PRO A 71 -15.75 -8.20 -9.08
N LEU A 72 -15.58 -7.53 -10.22
CA LEU A 72 -15.69 -6.07 -10.28
C LEU A 72 -17.14 -5.62 -10.11
N ASP A 73 -18.11 -6.32 -10.71
CA ASP A 73 -19.55 -6.03 -10.56
C ASP A 73 -20.02 -6.23 -9.10
N GLU A 74 -19.35 -7.13 -8.35
CA GLU A 74 -19.67 -7.34 -6.94
C GLU A 74 -19.22 -6.17 -6.03
N ILE A 75 -18.37 -5.24 -6.51
CA ILE A 75 -17.99 -4.04 -5.77
C ILE A 75 -19.23 -3.19 -5.47
N ASP A 76 -20.13 -3.06 -6.42
CA ASP A 76 -21.39 -2.31 -6.25
C ASP A 76 -22.18 -2.83 -5.05
N THR A 77 -22.38 -4.15 -4.99
CA THR A 77 -23.08 -4.80 -3.88
C THR A 77 -22.41 -4.53 -2.54
N VAL A 78 -21.07 -4.66 -2.48
CA VAL A 78 -20.30 -4.41 -1.24
C VAL A 78 -20.45 -2.96 -0.78
N MET A 79 -20.37 -1.98 -1.69
CA MET A 79 -20.49 -0.56 -1.34
C MET A 79 -21.91 -0.19 -0.93
N GLU A 80 -22.93 -0.69 -1.62
CA GLU A 80 -24.34 -0.45 -1.31
C GLU A 80 -24.69 -1.03 0.07
N GLU A 81 -24.31 -2.27 0.38
CA GLU A 81 -24.54 -2.90 1.69
C GLU A 81 -23.91 -2.10 2.82
N LEU A 82 -22.67 -1.61 2.65
CA LEU A 82 -21.99 -0.81 3.67
C LEU A 82 -22.62 0.58 3.89
N ILE A 83 -23.23 1.16 2.86
CA ILE A 83 -24.00 2.40 2.98
C ILE A 83 -25.34 2.13 3.69
N GLU A 84 -26.04 1.05 3.32
CA GLU A 84 -27.29 0.64 3.98
C GLU A 84 -27.08 0.33 5.47
N ASP A 85 -25.95 -0.28 5.82
CA ASP A 85 -25.53 -0.55 7.22
C ASP A 85 -25.07 0.70 7.96
N GLY A 86 -24.98 1.87 7.31
CA GLY A 86 -24.58 3.13 7.91
C GLY A 86 -23.07 3.24 8.18
N THR A 87 -22.25 2.45 7.54
CA THR A 87 -20.78 2.52 7.67
C THR A 87 -20.24 3.85 7.11
N MET A 88 -20.86 4.36 6.05
CA MET A 88 -20.48 5.63 5.39
C MET A 88 -21.68 6.21 4.65
N PRO A 89 -21.82 7.56 4.55
CA PRO A 89 -22.90 8.19 3.79
C PRO A 89 -22.79 8.01 2.27
N GLY A 90 -21.57 7.91 1.77
CA GLY A 90 -21.31 7.71 0.35
C GLY A 90 -19.84 7.46 0.05
N ALA A 91 -19.58 7.01 -1.18
CA ALA A 91 -18.25 6.68 -1.66
C ALA A 91 -18.11 6.87 -3.18
N VAL A 92 -16.86 6.98 -3.63
CA VAL A 92 -16.45 6.79 -5.02
C VAL A 92 -15.37 5.72 -5.04
N THR A 93 -15.56 4.69 -5.88
CA THR A 93 -14.54 3.68 -6.18
C THR A 93 -13.88 3.95 -7.51
N PHE A 94 -12.61 3.60 -7.62
CA PHE A 94 -11.87 3.66 -8.88
C PHE A 94 -10.92 2.48 -8.97
N VAL A 95 -10.97 1.77 -10.10
CA VAL A 95 -10.09 0.63 -10.38
C VAL A 95 -9.47 0.78 -11.76
N ALA A 96 -8.14 0.64 -11.82
CA ALA A 96 -7.44 0.57 -13.10
C ALA A 96 -6.35 -0.52 -13.05
N ARG A 97 -6.07 -1.12 -14.20
CA ARG A 97 -4.96 -2.06 -14.38
C ARG A 97 -4.24 -1.79 -15.70
N SER A 98 -2.93 -1.73 -15.67
CA SER A 98 -2.07 -1.43 -16.85
C SER A 98 -2.46 -0.12 -17.55
N GLY A 99 -2.83 0.91 -16.77
CA GLY A 99 -3.29 2.21 -17.25
C GLY A 99 -4.70 2.20 -17.85
N LYS A 100 -5.45 1.11 -17.70
CA LYS A 100 -6.81 0.93 -18.21
C LYS A 100 -7.81 1.02 -17.08
N ILE A 101 -8.67 2.03 -17.11
CA ILE A 101 -9.75 2.24 -16.15
C ILE A 101 -10.84 1.21 -16.44
N VAL A 102 -11.15 0.36 -15.48
CA VAL A 102 -12.16 -0.70 -15.60
C VAL A 102 -13.42 -0.42 -14.79
N GLN A 103 -13.30 0.41 -13.74
CA GLN A 103 -14.43 0.86 -12.93
C GLN A 103 -14.16 2.25 -12.37
N GLN A 104 -15.19 3.08 -12.35
CA GLN A 104 -15.30 4.32 -11.59
C GLN A 104 -16.78 4.54 -11.33
N GLU A 105 -17.21 4.39 -10.07
CA GLU A 105 -18.61 4.44 -9.68
C GLU A 105 -18.80 5.25 -8.39
N ALA A 106 -19.98 5.85 -8.25
CA ALA A 106 -20.35 6.68 -7.12
C ALA A 106 -21.59 6.15 -6.41
N TYR A 107 -21.56 6.12 -5.08
CA TYR A 107 -22.60 5.54 -4.23
C TYR A 107 -23.03 6.52 -3.14
N GLY A 108 -24.32 6.56 -2.82
CA GLY A 108 -24.84 7.35 -1.69
C GLY A 108 -24.75 8.87 -1.87
N HIS A 109 -24.35 9.59 -0.82
CA HIS A 109 -24.46 11.04 -0.73
C HIS A 109 -23.15 11.75 -0.35
N ALA A 110 -22.89 12.85 -1.03
CA ALA A 110 -21.80 13.79 -0.69
C ALA A 110 -22.17 14.66 0.52
N LEU A 111 -23.45 15.02 0.68
CA LEU A 111 -24.03 15.69 1.84
C LEU A 111 -25.36 15.02 2.17
N LEU A 112 -25.52 14.54 3.41
CA LEU A 112 -26.75 13.87 3.86
C LEU A 112 -27.28 14.46 5.16
N TYR A 113 -26.43 14.88 6.10
CA TYR A 113 -26.81 15.30 7.43
C TYR A 113 -26.40 16.75 7.71
N GLU A 114 -27.16 17.44 8.58
CA GLU A 114 -26.87 18.81 9.01
C GLU A 114 -26.22 18.89 10.41
N ASP A 115 -26.25 17.81 11.20
CA ASP A 115 -25.69 17.73 12.55
C ASP A 115 -25.23 16.30 12.91
N ASP A 116 -24.61 16.15 14.10
CA ASP A 116 -24.13 14.88 14.65
C ASP A 116 -25.22 13.98 15.25
N GLN A 117 -26.49 14.40 15.16
CA GLN A 117 -27.65 13.60 15.56
C GLN A 117 -28.24 12.85 14.35
N PHE A 118 -27.58 12.90 13.19
CA PHE A 118 -28.03 12.32 11.94
C PHE A 118 -29.36 12.92 11.44
N THR A 119 -29.57 14.23 11.68
CA THR A 119 -30.68 14.96 11.08
C THR A 119 -30.39 15.15 9.59
N GLU A 120 -31.24 14.59 8.75
CA GLU A 120 -31.07 14.73 7.29
C GLU A 120 -31.32 16.18 6.84
N VAL A 121 -30.50 16.66 5.89
CA VAL A 121 -30.72 17.96 5.24
C VAL A 121 -31.99 17.91 4.38
N GLU A 122 -32.62 19.07 4.16
CA GLU A 122 -33.84 19.15 3.33
C GLU A 122 -33.57 18.73 1.86
N GLU A 123 -32.38 19.02 1.33
CA GLU A 123 -31.95 18.70 -0.03
C GLU A 123 -30.59 17.96 0.01
N PRO A 124 -30.58 16.61 0.16
CA PRO A 124 -29.34 15.83 0.10
C PRO A 124 -28.63 15.97 -1.25
N ILE A 125 -27.30 16.01 -1.21
CA ILE A 125 -26.48 16.04 -2.42
C ILE A 125 -25.99 14.61 -2.71
N ALA A 126 -26.38 14.07 -3.86
CA ALA A 126 -25.91 12.75 -4.29
C ALA A 126 -24.38 12.75 -4.55
N MET A 127 -23.74 11.62 -4.29
CA MET A 127 -22.36 11.39 -4.71
C MET A 127 -22.30 11.30 -6.25
N THR A 128 -21.23 11.80 -6.84
CA THR A 128 -20.94 11.69 -8.27
C THR A 128 -19.49 11.27 -8.48
N GLU A 129 -19.17 10.67 -9.61
CA GLU A 129 -17.80 10.23 -9.93
C GLU A 129 -16.76 11.36 -9.87
N ASP A 130 -17.18 12.60 -10.07
CA ASP A 130 -16.36 13.81 -10.01
C ASP A 130 -16.46 14.54 -8.65
N THR A 131 -17.02 13.90 -7.63
CA THR A 131 -17.02 14.43 -6.26
C THR A 131 -15.60 14.58 -5.76
N ILE A 132 -15.32 15.73 -5.16
CA ILE A 132 -14.03 16.11 -4.58
C ILE A 132 -14.04 15.75 -3.09
N PHE A 133 -13.01 15.09 -2.61
CA PHE A 133 -12.89 14.66 -1.23
C PHE A 133 -11.70 15.30 -0.52
N ASP A 134 -11.87 15.63 0.76
CA ASP A 134 -10.74 15.84 1.66
C ASP A 134 -9.98 14.52 1.83
N LEU A 135 -8.77 14.47 1.31
CA LEU A 135 -7.92 13.28 1.31
C LEU A 135 -7.31 12.97 2.67
N ALA A 136 -7.40 13.91 3.62
CA ALA A 136 -6.76 13.79 4.94
C ALA A 136 -5.28 13.37 4.80
N SER A 137 -4.87 12.28 5.46
CA SER A 137 -3.46 11.84 5.50
C SER A 137 -2.88 11.39 4.16
N ILE A 138 -3.67 11.11 3.13
CA ILE A 138 -3.13 10.88 1.77
C ILE A 138 -2.39 12.14 1.26
N SER A 139 -2.65 13.32 1.82
CA SER A 139 -1.87 14.55 1.57
C SER A 139 -0.37 14.37 1.82
N LYS A 140 0.03 13.45 2.70
CA LYS A 140 1.43 13.15 3.01
C LYS A 140 2.21 12.68 1.77
N ILE A 141 1.55 11.94 0.88
CA ILE A 141 2.16 11.48 -0.38
C ILE A 141 2.52 12.68 -1.28
N PHE A 142 1.66 13.70 -1.34
CA PHE A 142 1.96 14.93 -2.10
C PHE A 142 3.14 15.67 -1.50
N THR A 143 3.20 15.77 -0.17
CA THR A 143 4.29 16.43 0.55
C THR A 143 5.63 15.72 0.33
N THR A 144 5.66 14.39 0.43
CA THR A 144 6.88 13.62 0.19
C THR A 144 7.30 13.63 -1.28
N THR A 145 6.36 13.53 -2.22
CA THR A 145 6.65 13.69 -3.65
C THR A 145 7.27 15.06 -3.96
N ALA A 146 6.72 16.14 -3.38
CA ALA A 146 7.25 17.48 -3.52
C ALA A 146 8.65 17.63 -2.88
N ALA A 147 8.87 17.04 -1.71
CA ALA A 147 10.18 17.01 -1.07
C ALA A 147 11.20 16.25 -1.93
N MET A 148 10.84 15.10 -2.48
CA MET A 148 11.75 14.32 -3.32
C MET A 148 12.07 15.00 -4.66
N LYS A 149 11.24 15.93 -5.12
CA LYS A 149 11.60 16.81 -6.23
C LYS A 149 12.76 17.76 -5.86
N LEU A 150 12.75 18.30 -4.65
CA LEU A 150 13.86 19.12 -4.13
C LEU A 150 15.12 18.28 -3.86
N TYR A 151 14.96 17.01 -3.48
CA TYR A 151 16.05 16.05 -3.39
C TYR A 151 16.74 15.84 -4.75
N GLU A 152 15.97 15.61 -5.83
CA GLU A 152 16.51 15.52 -7.19
C GLU A 152 17.24 16.77 -7.65
N ASP A 153 16.78 17.94 -7.19
CA ASP A 153 17.43 19.22 -7.46
C ASP A 153 18.71 19.43 -6.61
N GLY A 154 19.06 18.46 -5.75
CA GLY A 154 20.26 18.48 -4.90
C GLY A 154 20.22 19.51 -3.77
N LEU A 155 19.02 19.85 -3.27
CA LEU A 155 18.85 20.85 -2.22
C LEU A 155 18.97 20.27 -0.81
N PHE A 156 18.91 18.95 -0.67
CA PHE A 156 19.18 18.21 0.56
C PHE A 156 19.54 16.75 0.26
N GLU A 157 20.15 16.08 1.24
CA GLU A 157 20.32 14.63 1.26
C GLU A 157 19.38 13.99 2.32
N LEU A 158 18.99 12.73 2.15
CA LEU A 158 18.05 12.07 3.07
C LEU A 158 18.58 11.94 4.50
N ASP A 159 19.89 11.77 4.65
CA ASP A 159 20.58 11.69 5.93
C ASP A 159 20.99 13.05 6.51
N ASP A 160 20.67 14.16 5.82
CA ASP A 160 20.86 15.50 6.38
C ASP A 160 20.06 15.64 7.68
N PRO A 161 20.65 16.20 8.75
CA PRO A 161 19.87 16.64 9.89
C PRO A 161 18.87 17.72 9.46
N VAL A 162 17.63 17.60 9.88
CA VAL A 162 16.58 18.61 9.63
C VAL A 162 17.06 20.00 10.04
N SER A 163 17.79 20.09 11.15
CA SER A 163 18.36 21.33 11.69
C SER A 163 19.37 22.03 10.78
N LEU A 164 19.92 21.33 9.79
CA LEU A 164 20.79 21.95 8.77
C LEU A 164 20.01 22.95 7.91
N HIS A 165 18.75 22.65 7.61
CA HIS A 165 17.87 23.45 6.76
C HIS A 165 16.85 24.27 7.58
N ILE A 166 16.53 23.82 8.79
CA ILE A 166 15.61 24.47 9.74
C ILE A 166 16.34 24.60 11.09
N PRO A 167 17.19 25.64 11.29
CA PRO A 167 18.03 25.74 12.49
C PRO A 167 17.26 25.72 13.82
N GLU A 168 16.07 26.30 13.87
CA GLU A 168 15.20 26.30 15.05
C GLU A 168 14.68 24.91 15.42
N PHE A 169 14.72 23.95 14.53
CA PHE A 169 14.39 22.56 14.81
C PHE A 169 15.37 21.86 15.76
N ALA A 170 16.61 22.38 15.87
CA ALA A 170 17.65 21.79 16.70
C ALA A 170 17.34 21.75 18.21
N GLU A 171 16.33 22.47 18.66
CA GLU A 171 15.97 22.51 20.08
C GLU A 171 15.39 21.18 20.60
N ASN A 172 15.48 20.99 21.93
CA ASN A 172 14.92 19.85 22.64
C ASN A 172 15.45 18.46 22.19
N GLY A 173 16.74 18.40 21.82
CA GLY A 173 17.42 17.13 21.51
C GLY A 173 17.19 16.60 20.10
N LYS A 174 16.72 17.46 19.18
CA LYS A 174 16.40 17.08 17.79
C LYS A 174 17.53 17.33 16.79
N GLU A 175 18.73 17.69 17.24
CA GLU A 175 19.85 18.06 16.38
C GLU A 175 20.25 16.98 15.36
N ALA A 176 20.00 15.71 15.72
CA ALA A 176 20.38 14.55 14.92
C ALA A 176 19.24 13.92 14.13
N VAL A 177 18.01 14.42 14.26
CA VAL A 177 16.87 13.89 13.48
C VAL A 177 17.10 14.18 12.01
N THR A 178 17.04 13.14 11.17
CA THR A 178 17.25 13.25 9.72
C THR A 178 15.94 13.47 8.96
N ILE A 179 16.06 13.96 7.72
CA ILE A 179 14.91 14.14 6.83
C ILE A 179 14.27 12.78 6.52
N GLN A 180 15.07 11.72 6.31
CA GLN A 180 14.55 10.36 6.14
C GLN A 180 13.69 9.92 7.33
N GLN A 181 14.11 10.20 8.56
CA GLN A 181 13.36 9.84 9.76
C GLN A 181 12.03 10.59 9.89
N LEU A 182 11.88 11.78 9.30
CA LEU A 182 10.57 12.43 9.17
C LEU A 182 9.67 11.65 8.20
N MET A 183 10.20 11.27 7.02
CA MET A 183 9.44 10.60 5.97
C MET A 183 9.04 9.17 6.34
N THR A 184 9.77 8.54 7.25
CA THR A 184 9.56 7.15 7.69
C THR A 184 8.91 7.03 9.07
N HIS A 185 8.53 8.15 9.68
CA HIS A 185 7.92 8.18 11.02
C HIS A 185 8.80 7.56 12.13
N THR A 186 10.13 7.65 12.00
CA THR A 186 11.11 7.16 12.98
C THR A 186 11.88 8.28 13.69
N SER A 187 11.41 9.52 13.59
CA SER A 187 12.05 10.70 14.20
C SER A 187 12.03 10.72 15.73
N GLY A 188 11.11 9.97 16.35
CA GLY A 188 10.85 9.99 17.79
C GLY A 188 9.78 10.96 18.25
N PHE A 189 9.09 11.67 17.35
CA PHE A 189 7.95 12.52 17.70
C PHE A 189 6.76 11.74 18.26
N ALA A 190 5.97 12.40 19.13
CA ALA A 190 4.62 11.97 19.48
C ALA A 190 3.73 11.85 18.25
N PRO A 191 2.66 11.02 18.26
CA PRO A 191 1.73 10.88 17.12
C PRO A 191 1.11 12.22 16.70
N SER A 192 0.87 13.13 17.65
CA SER A 192 0.25 14.42 17.42
C SER A 192 0.59 15.40 18.54
N ALA A 193 0.34 16.69 18.32
CA ALA A 193 0.41 17.74 19.32
C ALA A 193 -0.82 18.67 19.19
N PRO A 194 -1.21 19.43 20.23
CA PRO A 194 -2.36 20.30 20.20
C PRO A 194 -2.07 21.62 19.45
N VAL A 195 -1.68 21.52 18.19
CA VAL A 195 -1.30 22.66 17.34
C VAL A 195 -2.46 23.65 17.16
N ALA A 196 -3.69 23.15 17.07
CA ALA A 196 -4.88 23.96 16.91
C ALA A 196 -5.20 24.82 18.16
N ASP A 197 -4.73 24.40 19.35
CA ASP A 197 -4.94 25.13 20.61
C ASP A 197 -3.91 26.26 20.81
N VAL A 198 -2.87 26.32 19.96
CA VAL A 198 -1.86 27.39 20.02
C VAL A 198 -2.48 28.68 19.48
N GLU A 199 -2.53 29.71 20.34
CA GLU A 199 -2.97 31.05 19.93
C GLU A 199 -1.93 31.73 19.03
N GLY A 200 -2.38 32.47 18.02
CA GLY A 200 -1.49 33.25 17.16
C GLY A 200 -1.61 32.93 15.66
N SER A 201 -0.58 33.30 14.92
CA SER A 201 -0.49 33.13 13.47
C SER A 201 -0.11 31.69 13.07
N ARG A 202 -0.21 31.39 11.76
CA ARG A 202 0.30 30.15 11.19
C ARG A 202 1.78 29.93 11.53
N GLU A 203 2.59 30.98 11.45
CA GLU A 203 4.03 30.91 11.73
C GLU A 203 4.32 30.55 13.18
N GLU A 204 3.56 31.10 14.14
CA GLU A 204 3.69 30.78 15.57
C GLU A 204 3.29 29.32 15.85
N ARG A 205 2.26 28.78 15.17
CA ARG A 205 1.88 27.36 15.26
C ARG A 205 2.91 26.44 14.62
N LEU A 206 3.48 26.82 13.47
CA LEU A 206 4.59 26.06 12.87
C LEU A 206 5.82 26.07 13.79
N GLN A 207 6.17 27.22 14.38
CA GLN A 207 7.25 27.32 15.36
C GLN A 207 7.03 26.39 16.54
N TYR A 208 5.80 26.32 17.07
CA TYR A 208 5.44 25.38 18.14
C TYR A 208 5.72 23.91 17.75
N VAL A 209 5.39 23.51 16.51
CA VAL A 209 5.72 22.15 16.01
C VAL A 209 7.23 21.94 15.92
N LEU A 210 7.96 22.92 15.37
CA LEU A 210 9.42 22.84 15.22
C LEU A 210 10.15 22.77 16.57
N GLU A 211 9.60 23.35 17.62
CA GLU A 211 10.13 23.32 18.99
C GLU A 211 9.58 22.16 19.84
N TYR A 212 8.58 21.39 19.32
CA TYR A 212 7.96 20.31 20.09
C TYR A 212 8.99 19.22 20.45
N PRO A 213 9.02 18.71 21.69
CA PRO A 213 10.00 17.72 22.13
C PRO A 213 9.71 16.34 21.50
N LEU A 214 10.73 15.49 21.49
CA LEU A 214 10.58 14.08 21.15
C LEU A 214 10.10 13.26 22.35
N ASP A 215 9.34 12.20 22.10
CA ASP A 215 8.96 11.20 23.08
C ASP A 215 9.98 10.06 23.14
N ASN A 216 10.70 9.79 22.03
CA ASN A 216 11.65 8.71 21.90
C ASN A 216 12.94 9.18 21.22
N GLU A 217 14.03 8.42 21.41
CA GLU A 217 15.28 8.63 20.69
C GLU A 217 15.07 8.40 19.17
N PRO A 218 15.59 9.26 18.29
CA PRO A 218 15.46 9.09 16.84
C PRO A 218 15.95 7.71 16.35
N GLY A 219 15.18 7.07 15.48
CA GLY A 219 15.50 5.78 14.89
C GLY A 219 15.25 4.57 15.80
N THR A 220 14.65 4.74 16.98
CA THR A 220 14.45 3.63 17.93
C THR A 220 13.04 3.07 17.96
N VAL A 221 12.04 3.84 17.51
CA VAL A 221 10.62 3.47 17.50
C VAL A 221 9.98 4.01 16.23
N TYR A 222 9.17 3.19 15.58
CA TYR A 222 8.22 3.67 14.58
C TYR A 222 7.02 4.29 15.31
N THR A 223 6.70 5.54 14.99
CA THR A 223 5.52 6.23 15.51
C THR A 223 4.94 7.12 14.42
N TYR A 224 3.83 6.68 13.82
CA TYR A 224 3.10 7.50 12.86
C TYR A 224 2.75 8.86 13.48
N SER A 225 3.29 9.94 12.91
CA SER A 225 3.19 11.28 13.49
C SER A 225 2.91 12.35 12.43
N ASP A 226 1.88 13.15 12.70
CA ASP A 226 1.59 14.33 11.88
C ASP A 226 2.68 15.40 11.99
N LEU A 227 3.39 15.47 13.12
CA LEU A 227 4.45 16.46 13.34
C LEU A 227 5.61 16.26 12.36
N ASN A 228 5.91 15.02 11.99
CA ASN A 228 6.90 14.70 10.97
C ASN A 228 6.55 15.39 9.65
N MET A 229 5.32 15.23 9.21
CA MET A 229 4.89 15.74 7.91
C MET A 229 4.65 17.24 7.91
N ILE A 230 4.20 17.83 9.03
CA ILE A 230 4.16 19.29 9.18
C ILE A 230 5.59 19.86 9.06
N THR A 231 6.57 19.26 9.74
CA THR A 231 7.98 19.65 9.65
C THR A 231 8.53 19.49 8.24
N LEU A 232 8.21 18.39 7.54
CA LEU A 232 8.59 18.16 6.15
C LEU A 232 7.96 19.22 5.22
N GLY A 233 6.70 19.61 5.46
CA GLY A 233 6.05 20.71 4.75
C GLY A 233 6.79 22.04 4.92
N VAL A 234 7.24 22.35 6.13
CA VAL A 234 8.09 23.53 6.39
C VAL A 234 9.42 23.45 5.65
N LEU A 235 10.04 22.26 5.59
CA LEU A 235 11.26 22.03 4.81
C LEU A 235 11.04 22.34 3.32
N VAL A 236 9.95 21.82 2.75
CA VAL A 236 9.57 22.10 1.35
C VAL A 236 9.41 23.61 1.11
N GLU A 237 8.70 24.31 2.00
CA GLU A 237 8.51 25.76 1.86
C GLU A 237 9.85 26.53 1.92
N ARG A 238 10.75 26.14 2.80
CA ARG A 238 12.05 26.81 2.93
C ARG A 238 12.98 26.59 1.75
N LEU A 239 13.05 25.36 1.28
CA LEU A 239 13.95 25.02 0.18
C LEU A 239 13.43 25.51 -1.17
N SER A 240 12.12 25.43 -1.40
CA SER A 240 11.49 25.92 -2.64
C SER A 240 11.32 27.45 -2.69
N GLY A 241 11.26 28.10 -1.51
CA GLY A 241 10.90 29.51 -1.37
C GLY A 241 9.42 29.81 -1.69
N LYS A 242 8.55 28.78 -1.72
CA LYS A 242 7.12 28.84 -2.01
C LYS A 242 6.33 28.22 -0.88
N ARG A 243 5.07 28.66 -0.68
CA ARG A 243 4.16 27.94 0.22
C ARG A 243 3.89 26.55 -0.35
N LEU A 244 3.66 25.57 0.51
CA LEU A 244 3.53 24.16 0.15
C LEU A 244 2.47 23.92 -0.94
N ASP A 245 1.29 24.53 -0.83
CA ASP A 245 0.22 24.40 -1.82
C ASP A 245 0.66 24.87 -3.22
N ALA A 246 1.30 26.03 -3.31
CA ALA A 246 1.78 26.57 -4.59
C ALA A 246 2.92 25.73 -5.19
N TYR A 247 3.76 25.12 -4.32
CA TYR A 247 4.83 24.26 -4.83
C TYR A 247 4.29 22.89 -5.29
N VAL A 248 3.37 22.29 -4.55
CA VAL A 248 2.67 21.04 -4.95
C VAL A 248 1.91 21.25 -6.27
N GLU A 249 1.22 22.39 -6.44
CA GLU A 249 0.54 22.73 -7.69
C GLU A 249 1.54 22.76 -8.86
N GLU A 250 2.63 23.50 -8.73
CA GLU A 250 3.63 23.67 -9.78
C GLU A 250 4.33 22.38 -10.20
N VAL A 251 4.69 21.53 -9.25
CA VAL A 251 5.56 20.37 -9.52
C VAL A 251 4.81 19.05 -9.64
N ILE A 252 3.55 18.98 -9.19
CA ILE A 252 2.75 17.75 -9.21
C ILE A 252 1.44 17.94 -9.96
N THR A 253 0.52 18.77 -9.44
CA THR A 253 -0.87 18.73 -9.92
C THR A 253 -1.03 19.38 -11.30
N GLU A 254 -0.36 20.50 -11.58
CA GLU A 254 -0.37 21.12 -12.90
C GLU A 254 0.27 20.23 -13.98
N PRO A 255 1.49 19.68 -13.82
CA PRO A 255 2.10 18.79 -14.81
C PRO A 255 1.33 17.49 -15.06
N LEU A 256 0.66 16.93 -14.04
CA LEU A 256 -0.18 15.74 -14.16
C LEU A 256 -1.58 16.04 -14.71
N GLY A 257 -1.95 17.32 -14.84
CA GLY A 257 -3.29 17.74 -15.24
C GLY A 257 -4.37 17.34 -14.23
N MET A 258 -4.06 17.44 -12.94
CA MET A 258 -4.95 17.13 -11.80
C MET A 258 -5.75 18.40 -11.43
N SER A 259 -6.69 18.79 -12.29
CA SER A 259 -7.39 20.08 -12.21
C SER A 259 -8.37 20.19 -11.01
N ASP A 260 -8.80 19.06 -10.46
CA ASP A 260 -9.67 18.98 -9.29
C ASP A 260 -8.88 18.62 -8.01
N THR A 261 -7.55 18.76 -8.04
CA THR A 261 -6.67 18.50 -6.89
C THR A 261 -6.02 19.77 -6.39
N MET A 262 -6.32 20.16 -5.15
CA MET A 262 -5.88 21.44 -4.60
C MET A 262 -5.95 21.48 -3.07
N TYR A 263 -5.25 22.41 -2.47
CA TYR A 263 -5.54 22.89 -1.12
C TYR A 263 -6.60 23.98 -1.18
N ASN A 264 -7.39 24.13 -0.10
CA ASN A 264 -8.39 25.22 0.02
C ASN A 264 -9.24 25.41 -1.24
N PRO A 265 -10.09 24.44 -1.60
CA PRO A 265 -10.92 24.55 -2.79
C PRO A 265 -11.80 25.83 -2.74
N PRO A 266 -12.00 26.50 -3.88
CA PRO A 266 -12.82 27.71 -3.94
C PRO A 266 -14.30 27.40 -3.70
N GLU A 267 -15.05 28.37 -3.15
CA GLU A 267 -16.45 28.20 -2.75
C GLU A 267 -17.36 27.74 -3.91
N GLU A 268 -17.00 28.05 -5.15
CA GLU A 268 -17.75 27.65 -6.35
C GLU A 268 -17.78 26.12 -6.54
N LEU A 269 -16.81 25.41 -5.99
CA LEU A 269 -16.73 23.95 -6.05
C LEU A 269 -17.48 23.26 -4.90
N LYS A 270 -17.97 23.97 -3.93
CA LYS A 270 -18.54 23.42 -2.69
C LYS A 270 -19.56 22.31 -2.94
N ASN A 271 -20.48 22.48 -3.89
CA ASN A 271 -21.50 21.47 -4.21
C ASN A 271 -20.93 20.18 -4.87
N ARG A 272 -19.66 20.21 -5.30
CA ARG A 272 -18.93 19.04 -5.75
C ARG A 272 -18.06 18.41 -4.68
N ILE A 273 -18.01 19.00 -3.47
CA ILE A 273 -17.16 18.52 -2.38
C ILE A 273 -18.00 17.68 -1.43
N ALA A 274 -17.48 16.54 -1.03
CA ALA A 274 -18.09 15.72 0.01
C ALA A 274 -17.98 16.43 1.37
N ALA A 275 -19.11 16.57 2.08
CA ALA A 275 -19.15 17.09 3.43
C ALA A 275 -18.46 16.11 4.39
N THR A 276 -17.83 16.66 5.43
CA THR A 276 -17.17 15.88 6.48
C THR A 276 -17.91 16.08 7.82
N GLU A 277 -17.23 16.25 8.90
CA GLU A 277 -17.76 16.18 10.25
C GLU A 277 -18.50 17.45 10.69
N TYR A 278 -19.50 17.29 11.54
CA TYR A 278 -20.08 18.40 12.31
C TYR A 278 -19.14 18.75 13.46
N GLN A 279 -18.51 19.93 13.39
CA GLN A 279 -17.49 20.39 14.35
C GLN A 279 -17.91 21.70 15.04
N PRO A 280 -18.89 21.69 15.96
CA PRO A 280 -19.32 22.89 16.66
C PRO A 280 -18.22 23.50 17.54
N TRP A 281 -17.26 22.71 18.02
CA TRP A 281 -16.10 23.19 18.81
C TRP A 281 -15.12 24.06 18.02
N THR A 282 -15.19 24.06 16.69
CA THR A 282 -14.41 24.94 15.81
C THR A 282 -15.25 26.07 15.23
N ASP A 283 -16.51 26.23 15.66
CA ASP A 283 -17.50 27.18 15.14
C ASP A 283 -17.80 27.01 13.61
N ARG A 284 -17.49 25.84 13.01
CA ARG A 284 -17.69 25.58 11.58
C ARG A 284 -19.02 24.89 11.24
N GLY A 285 -19.72 24.30 12.25
CA GLY A 285 -20.86 23.43 11.99
C GLY A 285 -20.45 22.20 11.17
N ILE A 286 -21.17 21.87 10.09
CA ILE A 286 -20.70 20.87 9.11
C ILE A 286 -19.49 21.44 8.39
N VAL A 287 -18.37 20.74 8.50
CA VAL A 287 -17.14 21.06 7.77
C VAL A 287 -17.33 20.60 6.32
N TRP A 288 -17.43 21.56 5.41
CA TRP A 288 -17.76 21.33 4.03
C TRP A 288 -17.06 22.36 3.13
N GLY A 289 -16.21 21.90 2.23
CA GLY A 289 -15.37 22.74 1.36
C GLY A 289 -14.14 23.32 2.06
N THR A 290 -13.87 22.90 3.30
CA THR A 290 -12.65 23.24 4.07
C THR A 290 -12.08 21.99 4.70
N VAL A 291 -10.76 22.00 5.00
CA VAL A 291 -10.08 20.82 5.55
C VAL A 291 -10.70 20.36 6.87
N HIS A 292 -10.91 19.05 7.00
CA HIS A 292 -11.46 18.42 8.20
C HIS A 292 -10.52 18.51 9.40
N ASP A 293 -9.22 18.24 9.20
CA ASP A 293 -8.21 18.23 10.26
C ASP A 293 -8.07 19.60 10.92
N GLU A 294 -8.24 19.65 12.23
CA GLU A 294 -8.24 20.90 13.00
C GLU A 294 -6.84 21.55 13.01
N LYS A 295 -5.76 20.75 12.97
CA LYS A 295 -4.39 21.28 12.92
C LYS A 295 -4.12 21.92 11.57
N ALA A 296 -4.44 21.23 10.48
CA ALA A 296 -4.32 21.79 9.14
C ALA A 296 -5.21 23.03 8.98
N TRP A 297 -6.43 23.02 9.51
CA TRP A 297 -7.30 24.19 9.53
C TRP A 297 -6.64 25.38 10.23
N SER A 298 -6.02 25.17 11.41
CA SER A 298 -5.31 26.21 12.15
C SER A 298 -4.03 26.70 11.44
N LEU A 299 -3.56 25.97 10.44
CA LEU A 299 -2.42 26.27 9.56
C LEU A 299 -2.88 26.82 8.19
N ASP A 300 -4.01 27.55 8.16
CA ASP A 300 -4.60 28.14 6.95
C ASP A 300 -4.98 27.11 5.87
N GLY A 301 -5.32 25.89 6.27
CA GLY A 301 -5.70 24.78 5.39
C GLY A 301 -4.56 24.16 4.62
N VAL A 302 -3.30 24.55 4.87
CA VAL A 302 -2.11 24.08 4.14
C VAL A 302 -1.08 23.55 5.12
N ALA A 303 -0.98 22.21 5.18
CA ALA A 303 -0.02 21.52 6.03
C ALA A 303 0.50 20.25 5.35
N GLY A 304 1.70 19.82 5.73
CA GLY A 304 2.33 18.65 5.12
C GLY A 304 1.63 17.31 5.42
N HIS A 305 0.81 17.27 6.46
CA HIS A 305 0.13 16.04 6.90
C HIS A 305 -1.32 15.90 6.39
N ALA A 306 -1.97 16.99 5.99
CA ALA A 306 -3.37 17.06 5.55
C ALA A 306 -3.66 18.37 4.80
N GLY A 307 -4.80 18.43 4.09
CA GLY A 307 -5.30 19.64 3.43
C GLY A 307 -5.50 19.52 1.93
N VAL A 308 -5.02 18.45 1.30
CA VAL A 308 -5.26 18.19 -0.12
C VAL A 308 -6.67 17.65 -0.33
N PHE A 309 -7.37 18.24 -1.28
CA PHE A 309 -8.64 17.76 -1.82
C PHE A 309 -8.41 17.20 -3.21
N SER A 310 -9.12 16.14 -3.58
CA SER A 310 -9.00 15.53 -4.91
C SER A 310 -10.23 14.71 -5.30
N THR A 311 -10.33 14.37 -6.58
CA THR A 311 -11.21 13.33 -7.11
C THR A 311 -10.45 12.00 -7.24
N ALA A 312 -11.19 10.89 -7.36
CA ALA A 312 -10.59 9.58 -7.60
C ALA A 312 -9.79 9.53 -8.92
N SER A 313 -10.32 10.15 -9.98
CA SER A 313 -9.64 10.24 -11.29
C SER A 313 -8.32 11.00 -11.23
N ASP A 314 -8.25 12.11 -10.48
CA ASP A 314 -7.01 12.86 -10.34
C ASP A 314 -5.99 12.12 -9.49
N LEU A 315 -6.43 11.57 -8.35
CA LEU A 315 -5.56 10.77 -7.49
C LEU A 315 -4.97 9.55 -8.23
N ALA A 316 -5.76 8.95 -9.13
CA ALA A 316 -5.29 7.85 -9.98
C ALA A 316 -4.18 8.27 -10.96
N LYS A 317 -4.13 9.54 -11.41
CA LYS A 317 -3.01 10.03 -12.25
C LYS A 317 -1.69 10.04 -11.48
N LEU A 318 -1.72 10.42 -10.20
CA LEU A 318 -0.56 10.33 -9.31
C LEU A 318 -0.14 8.88 -9.12
N ALA A 319 -1.07 7.96 -8.85
CA ALA A 319 -0.79 6.53 -8.74
C ALA A 319 -0.16 5.96 -10.02
N GLN A 320 -0.73 6.30 -11.19
CA GLN A 320 -0.20 5.85 -12.49
C GLN A 320 1.19 6.43 -12.78
N MET A 321 1.48 7.64 -12.31
CA MET A 321 2.82 8.22 -12.39
C MET A 321 3.83 7.36 -11.63
N TYR A 322 3.49 6.87 -10.42
CA TYR A 322 4.33 5.96 -9.66
C TYR A 322 4.52 4.61 -10.36
N LEU A 323 3.45 4.00 -10.91
CA LEU A 323 3.54 2.75 -11.69
C LEU A 323 4.39 2.91 -12.96
N ASN A 324 4.41 4.10 -13.55
CA ASN A 324 5.19 4.43 -14.74
C ASN A 324 6.57 5.05 -14.39
N GLU A 325 7.14 4.69 -13.23
CA GLU A 325 8.50 5.09 -12.85
C GLU A 325 8.71 6.62 -12.89
N GLY A 326 7.75 7.35 -12.34
CA GLY A 326 7.80 8.81 -12.20
C GLY A 326 7.21 9.60 -13.38
N ARG A 327 6.57 8.94 -14.33
CA ARG A 327 6.07 9.56 -15.56
C ARG A 327 4.56 9.39 -15.75
N TYR A 328 3.91 10.44 -16.24
CA TYR A 328 2.54 10.37 -16.72
C TYR A 328 2.44 11.08 -18.09
N GLY A 329 2.18 10.34 -19.15
CA GLY A 329 2.22 10.85 -20.50
C GLY A 329 3.58 11.47 -20.87
N ASN A 330 3.59 12.77 -21.12
CA ASN A 330 4.83 13.51 -21.42
C ASN A 330 5.47 14.17 -20.19
N ALA A 331 4.78 14.20 -19.05
CA ALA A 331 5.29 14.79 -17.82
C ALA A 331 6.18 13.78 -17.06
N GLN A 332 7.42 14.19 -16.77
CA GLN A 332 8.31 13.49 -15.84
C GLN A 332 8.28 14.26 -14.52
N ILE A 333 7.68 13.66 -13.49
CA ILE A 333 7.58 14.27 -12.16
C ILE A 333 8.83 13.93 -11.35
N LEU A 334 9.15 12.65 -11.27
CA LEU A 334 10.33 12.12 -10.57
C LEU A 334 11.15 11.22 -11.52
N GLN A 335 12.44 11.06 -11.25
CA GLN A 335 13.23 10.07 -11.96
C GLN A 335 12.93 8.65 -11.45
N PRO A 336 13.15 7.60 -12.27
CA PRO A 336 12.90 6.21 -11.87
C PRO A 336 13.60 5.81 -10.56
N GLU A 337 14.85 6.25 -10.39
CA GLU A 337 15.65 5.95 -9.21
C GLU A 337 15.07 6.59 -7.95
N THR A 338 14.45 7.76 -8.08
CA THR A 338 13.76 8.44 -6.97
C THR A 338 12.45 7.74 -6.61
N VAL A 339 11.72 7.24 -7.61
CA VAL A 339 10.51 6.42 -7.36
C VAL A 339 10.90 5.14 -6.64
N GLU A 340 11.94 4.42 -7.10
CA GLU A 340 12.43 3.21 -6.43
C GLU A 340 12.75 3.48 -4.95
N LEU A 341 13.42 4.59 -4.65
CA LEU A 341 13.77 5.00 -3.30
C LEU A 341 12.54 5.29 -2.42
N LEU A 342 11.48 5.89 -3.01
CA LEU A 342 10.22 6.18 -2.32
C LEU A 342 9.43 4.93 -1.92
N VAL A 343 9.54 3.86 -2.71
CA VAL A 343 8.72 2.65 -2.56
C VAL A 343 9.48 1.46 -1.99
N GLU A 344 10.77 1.60 -1.72
CA GLU A 344 11.56 0.61 -0.99
C GLU A 344 11.29 0.72 0.52
N ASN A 345 11.26 -0.43 1.22
CA ASN A 345 11.14 -0.42 2.68
C ASN A 345 12.40 0.20 3.32
N GLN A 346 12.25 1.37 3.90
CA GLN A 346 13.32 2.16 4.51
C GLN A 346 13.55 1.81 5.99
N ILE A 347 12.69 1.00 6.59
CA ILE A 347 12.71 0.67 8.02
C ILE A 347 12.52 -0.83 8.29
N PRO A 348 13.29 -1.72 7.65
CA PRO A 348 13.15 -3.16 7.78
C PRO A 348 13.40 -3.68 9.22
N GLU A 349 13.96 -2.86 10.10
CA GLU A 349 14.14 -3.14 11.52
C GLU A 349 12.84 -3.06 12.36
N PHE A 350 11.74 -2.55 11.77
CA PHE A 350 10.41 -2.48 12.40
C PHE A 350 9.42 -3.40 11.67
N PRO A 351 9.48 -4.73 11.87
CA PRO A 351 8.64 -5.68 11.14
C PRO A 351 7.14 -5.43 11.38
N GLY A 352 6.37 -5.34 10.30
CA GLY A 352 4.93 -5.08 10.34
C GLY A 352 4.55 -3.60 10.19
N ASP A 353 5.54 -2.70 10.31
CA ASP A 353 5.40 -1.27 10.05
C ASP A 353 6.11 -0.86 8.75
N ASP A 354 6.19 -1.77 7.77
CA ASP A 354 6.90 -1.56 6.51
C ASP A 354 6.51 -0.22 5.87
N HIS A 355 7.52 0.62 5.63
CA HIS A 355 7.30 2.00 5.19
C HIS A 355 8.38 2.46 4.21
N GLY A 356 7.94 3.07 3.11
CA GLY A 356 8.80 3.81 2.19
C GLY A 356 8.95 5.27 2.63
N LEU A 357 9.36 6.15 1.72
CA LEU A 357 9.39 7.58 2.01
C LEU A 357 7.97 8.16 1.83
N GLY A 358 7.16 8.11 2.88
CA GLY A 358 5.78 8.59 2.93
C GLY A 358 4.72 7.60 2.46
N TRP A 359 5.08 6.46 1.87
CA TRP A 359 4.18 5.38 1.52
C TRP A 359 4.16 4.30 2.59
N GLU A 360 2.97 3.87 3.01
CA GLU A 360 2.79 2.62 3.75
C GLU A 360 2.96 1.44 2.78
N LEU A 361 3.66 0.38 3.20
CA LEU A 361 3.94 -0.77 2.36
C LEU A 361 3.30 -2.02 2.94
N SER A 362 2.73 -2.88 2.09
CA SER A 362 2.28 -4.23 2.47
C SER A 362 1.28 -4.28 3.65
N GLN A 363 0.42 -3.29 3.81
CA GLN A 363 -0.48 -3.16 4.96
C GLN A 363 -1.78 -3.94 4.77
N MET A 364 -1.84 -5.20 5.23
CA MET A 364 -3.02 -6.07 5.09
C MET A 364 -4.29 -5.48 5.70
N TRP A 365 -4.20 -4.66 6.76
CA TRP A 365 -5.36 -4.15 7.47
C TRP A 365 -6.32 -3.29 6.62
N TYR A 366 -5.86 -2.78 5.45
CA TYR A 366 -6.70 -2.11 4.46
C TYR A 366 -6.45 -2.55 3.01
N MET A 367 -5.28 -3.09 2.70
CA MET A 367 -4.95 -3.61 1.36
C MET A 367 -5.45 -5.04 1.14
N ASP A 368 -5.67 -5.80 2.23
CA ASP A 368 -6.15 -7.19 2.24
C ASP A 368 -5.51 -8.04 1.12
N ALA A 369 -6.29 -8.58 0.21
CA ALA A 369 -5.84 -9.43 -0.88
C ALA A 369 -4.93 -8.75 -1.92
N LEU A 370 -4.83 -7.42 -1.93
CA LEU A 370 -3.84 -6.68 -2.72
C LEU A 370 -2.52 -6.45 -1.97
N SER A 371 -2.44 -6.86 -0.70
CA SER A 371 -1.22 -6.73 0.09
C SER A 371 -0.19 -7.74 -0.34
N GLU A 372 0.90 -7.26 -0.89
CA GLU A 372 2.10 -8.02 -1.26
C GLU A 372 3.33 -7.15 -1.01
N SER A 373 4.52 -7.73 -1.05
CA SER A 373 5.77 -7.04 -0.67
C SER A 373 6.08 -5.77 -1.47
N THR A 374 5.41 -5.57 -2.61
CA THR A 374 5.56 -4.38 -3.47
C THR A 374 4.38 -3.43 -3.42
N SER A 375 3.31 -3.76 -2.67
CA SER A 375 2.12 -2.93 -2.60
C SER A 375 2.36 -1.67 -1.80
N LEU A 376 1.94 -0.55 -2.36
CA LEU A 376 2.00 0.78 -1.79
C LEU A 376 0.60 1.24 -1.43
N GLY A 377 0.47 2.04 -0.40
CA GLY A 377 -0.81 2.66 -0.12
C GLY A 377 -0.74 3.73 0.95
N HIS A 378 -1.86 4.33 1.19
CA HIS A 378 -2.10 5.22 2.32
C HIS A 378 -3.59 5.34 2.59
N THR A 379 -3.94 5.67 3.82
CA THR A 379 -5.33 5.95 4.19
C THR A 379 -5.52 7.37 4.68
N GLY A 380 -6.76 7.86 4.61
CA GLY A 380 -7.16 9.15 5.17
C GLY A 380 -8.17 8.98 6.30
N TYR A 381 -8.09 9.87 7.30
CA TYR A 381 -9.00 9.87 8.45
C TYR A 381 -10.47 10.05 8.06
N THR A 382 -10.72 10.80 6.99
CA THR A 382 -12.05 11.02 6.40
C THR A 382 -12.69 9.74 5.84
N GLY A 383 -11.91 8.67 5.68
CA GLY A 383 -12.32 7.36 5.19
C GLY A 383 -11.62 6.91 3.91
N THR A 384 -10.92 7.82 3.25
CA THR A 384 -10.24 7.61 1.98
C THR A 384 -9.12 6.56 2.05
N SER A 385 -8.84 5.91 0.92
CA SER A 385 -7.66 5.03 0.74
C SER A 385 -7.23 4.95 -0.72
N ILE A 386 -5.95 4.69 -0.90
CA ILE A 386 -5.32 4.37 -2.17
C ILE A 386 -4.45 3.14 -1.98
N VAL A 387 -4.56 2.18 -2.90
CA VAL A 387 -3.68 1.01 -3.02
C VAL A 387 -3.13 0.97 -4.43
N VAL A 388 -1.82 0.82 -4.54
CA VAL A 388 -1.09 0.71 -5.80
C VAL A 388 -0.23 -0.53 -5.74
N SER A 389 -0.42 -1.45 -6.68
CA SER A 389 0.38 -2.68 -6.77
C SER A 389 1.25 -2.67 -8.02
N PRO A 390 2.55 -2.38 -7.90
CA PRO A 390 3.48 -2.42 -9.03
C PRO A 390 3.64 -3.81 -9.63
N ASN A 391 3.49 -4.87 -8.83
CA ASN A 391 3.65 -6.25 -9.29
C ASN A 391 2.59 -6.66 -10.33
N ASN A 392 1.35 -6.26 -10.13
CA ASN A 392 0.25 -6.57 -11.05
C ASN A 392 -0.31 -5.33 -11.79
N ASP A 393 0.40 -4.20 -11.69
CA ASP A 393 0.11 -2.94 -12.39
C ASP A 393 -1.33 -2.44 -12.15
N THR A 394 -1.76 -2.45 -10.87
CA THR A 394 -3.15 -2.18 -10.46
C THR A 394 -3.23 -0.99 -9.52
N ILE A 395 -4.30 -0.22 -9.66
CA ILE A 395 -4.71 0.90 -8.80
C ILE A 395 -6.10 0.60 -8.27
N ALA A 396 -6.28 0.70 -6.95
CA ALA A 396 -7.59 0.65 -6.29
C ALA A 396 -7.73 1.84 -5.34
N ILE A 397 -8.75 2.68 -5.56
CA ILE A 397 -8.99 3.88 -4.77
C ILE A 397 -10.41 3.83 -4.23
N LEU A 398 -10.56 4.07 -2.92
CA LEU A 398 -11.82 4.34 -2.25
C LEU A 398 -11.78 5.75 -1.68
N LEU A 399 -12.63 6.64 -2.16
CA LEU A 399 -12.87 7.93 -1.54
C LEU A 399 -14.24 7.92 -0.87
N THR A 400 -14.29 8.23 0.42
CA THR A 400 -15.53 8.29 1.19
C THR A 400 -15.49 9.41 2.23
N ASN A 401 -16.65 9.90 2.59
CA ASN A 401 -16.84 10.89 3.65
C ASN A 401 -17.35 10.25 4.96
N ARG A 402 -16.78 9.14 5.35
CA ARG A 402 -17.24 8.33 6.52
C ARG A 402 -17.33 9.12 7.82
N VAL A 403 -16.57 10.21 7.98
CA VAL A 403 -16.67 11.09 9.15
C VAL A 403 -17.89 12.02 9.11
N HIS A 404 -18.69 12.00 8.06
CA HIS A 404 -19.94 12.75 7.96
C HIS A 404 -21.09 11.94 8.57
N PRO A 405 -21.83 12.45 9.56
CA PRO A 405 -21.64 13.77 10.20
C PRO A 405 -20.71 13.73 11.41
N THR A 406 -20.19 12.57 11.83
CA THR A 406 -19.37 12.45 13.03
C THR A 406 -18.25 11.43 12.87
N ARG A 407 -17.09 11.68 13.50
CA ARG A 407 -15.98 10.72 13.61
C ARG A 407 -16.29 9.51 14.49
N ASN A 408 -17.32 9.61 15.33
CA ASN A 408 -17.72 8.57 16.30
C ASN A 408 -18.63 7.53 15.64
N THR A 409 -18.16 6.92 14.56
CA THR A 409 -18.85 5.87 13.79
C THR A 409 -17.99 4.60 13.72
N VAL A 410 -18.52 3.57 13.06
CA VAL A 410 -17.80 2.32 12.81
C VAL A 410 -16.60 2.54 11.87
N SER A 411 -15.68 1.59 11.87
CA SER A 411 -14.49 1.65 11.01
C SER A 411 -14.84 1.52 9.52
N THR A 412 -14.15 2.26 8.65
CA THR A 412 -14.18 2.10 7.19
C THR A 412 -13.29 0.96 6.68
N ASN A 413 -12.52 0.30 7.53
CA ASN A 413 -11.64 -0.77 7.07
C ASN A 413 -12.37 -1.93 6.35
N PRO A 414 -13.61 -2.30 6.71
CA PRO A 414 -14.38 -3.26 5.92
C PRO A 414 -14.60 -2.81 4.46
N ALA A 415 -14.90 -1.53 4.22
CA ALA A 415 -15.06 -0.99 2.87
C ALA A 415 -13.75 -1.01 2.07
N ARG A 416 -12.64 -0.60 2.71
CA ARG A 416 -11.29 -0.63 2.11
C ARG A 416 -10.90 -2.05 1.71
N ARG A 417 -11.04 -3.01 2.64
CA ARG A 417 -10.75 -4.42 2.38
C ARG A 417 -11.71 -5.03 1.36
N GLY A 418 -13.00 -4.69 1.42
CA GLY A 418 -13.99 -5.17 0.46
C GLY A 418 -13.65 -4.78 -0.98
N LEU A 419 -13.27 -3.52 -1.21
CA LEU A 419 -12.77 -3.09 -2.51
C LEU A 419 -11.51 -3.85 -2.92
N ALA A 420 -10.49 -3.89 -2.06
CA ALA A 420 -9.22 -4.55 -2.33
C ALA A 420 -9.39 -6.04 -2.64
N GLN A 421 -10.27 -6.73 -1.91
CA GLN A 421 -10.62 -8.13 -2.11
C GLN A 421 -11.22 -8.38 -3.50
N LYS A 422 -12.20 -7.57 -3.91
CA LYS A 422 -12.87 -7.73 -5.21
C LYS A 422 -11.93 -7.39 -6.36
N VAL A 423 -11.10 -6.37 -6.21
CA VAL A 423 -10.07 -6.03 -7.21
C VAL A 423 -9.05 -7.15 -7.36
N ALA A 424 -8.57 -7.72 -6.26
CA ALA A 424 -7.66 -8.86 -6.28
C ALA A 424 -8.30 -10.11 -6.89
N ASP A 425 -9.58 -10.38 -6.58
CA ASP A 425 -10.31 -11.52 -7.13
C ASP A 425 -10.57 -11.37 -8.63
N ALA A 426 -10.63 -10.13 -9.13
CA ALA A 426 -10.73 -9.85 -10.56
C ALA A 426 -9.42 -10.09 -11.33
N ILE A 427 -8.28 -10.21 -10.65
CA ILE A 427 -7.00 -10.50 -11.29
C ILE A 427 -6.80 -12.02 -11.33
N PRO A 428 -6.75 -12.66 -12.52
CA PRO A 428 -6.54 -14.09 -12.63
C PRO A 428 -5.19 -14.52 -12.05
N VAL A 429 -5.12 -15.66 -11.39
CA VAL A 429 -3.88 -16.38 -11.14
C VAL A 429 -3.60 -17.30 -12.32
N ASP A 430 -2.36 -17.35 -12.83
CA ASP A 430 -1.97 -18.19 -13.99
C ASP A 430 -1.98 -19.67 -13.60
N ILE A 431 -3.19 -20.29 -13.62
CA ILE A 431 -3.34 -21.70 -13.30
C ILE A 431 -2.58 -22.56 -14.32
N PRO A 432 -1.62 -23.44 -13.88
CA PRO A 432 -0.74 -24.17 -14.78
C PRO A 432 -1.43 -25.28 -15.57
N THR A 433 -2.70 -25.61 -15.23
CA THR A 433 -3.45 -26.70 -15.86
C THR A 433 -4.70 -26.19 -16.58
N LYS A 434 -5.12 -26.92 -17.64
CA LYS A 434 -6.35 -26.60 -18.38
C LYS A 434 -7.63 -27.00 -17.65
N ASP A 435 -7.51 -27.87 -16.66
CA ASP A 435 -8.64 -28.39 -15.91
C ASP A 435 -9.07 -27.47 -14.77
N GLY A 436 -8.37 -26.34 -14.62
CA GLY A 436 -8.58 -25.38 -13.56
C GLY A 436 -7.97 -25.82 -12.23
N ALA A 437 -8.22 -25.05 -11.19
CA ALA A 437 -7.76 -25.32 -9.84
C ALA A 437 -8.94 -25.29 -8.85
N TRP A 438 -8.83 -26.07 -7.79
CA TRP A 438 -9.68 -25.95 -6.63
C TRP A 438 -9.29 -24.70 -5.85
N PHE A 439 -10.27 -23.88 -5.52
CA PHE A 439 -10.13 -22.66 -4.75
C PHE A 439 -10.85 -22.78 -3.42
N ALA A 440 -10.10 -22.58 -2.34
CA ALA A 440 -10.61 -22.74 -0.97
C ALA A 440 -11.57 -21.65 -0.50
N GLY A 441 -11.68 -20.55 -1.25
CA GLY A 441 -12.42 -19.37 -0.83
C GLY A 441 -11.56 -18.40 -0.02
N TYR A 442 -12.21 -17.37 0.49
CA TYR A 442 -11.70 -16.39 1.45
C TYR A 442 -12.85 -15.93 2.36
N GLY A 443 -12.54 -15.29 3.48
CA GLY A 443 -13.52 -14.78 4.43
C GLY A 443 -13.10 -15.06 5.86
N GLY A 444 -13.69 -14.33 6.82
CA GLY A 444 -13.41 -14.55 8.24
C GLY A 444 -14.09 -15.81 8.78
N ASN A 445 -13.36 -16.58 9.59
CA ASN A 445 -13.78 -17.85 10.21
C ASN A 445 -14.17 -18.94 9.19
N VAL A 446 -13.51 -18.97 8.05
CA VAL A 446 -13.66 -20.07 7.08
C VAL A 446 -13.06 -21.35 7.66
N ASN A 447 -13.66 -22.50 7.36
CA ASN A 447 -13.14 -23.82 7.68
C ASN A 447 -13.58 -24.81 6.57
N ASN A 448 -13.09 -24.55 5.35
CA ASN A 448 -13.46 -25.23 4.13
C ASN A 448 -12.62 -26.48 3.91
N THR A 449 -13.24 -27.55 3.45
CA THR A 449 -12.60 -28.85 3.26
C THR A 449 -12.78 -29.40 1.84
N LEU A 450 -11.73 -30.05 1.34
CA LEU A 450 -11.71 -30.80 0.09
C LEU A 450 -11.13 -32.19 0.40
N THR A 451 -11.96 -33.23 0.37
CA THR A 451 -11.65 -34.54 0.94
C THR A 451 -11.67 -35.65 -0.12
N ALA A 452 -10.82 -36.64 0.05
CA ALA A 452 -10.82 -37.88 -0.73
C ALA A 452 -10.76 -39.11 0.18
N GLU A 453 -11.63 -40.10 -0.11
CA GLU A 453 -11.50 -41.43 0.46
C GLU A 453 -10.36 -42.17 -0.23
N VAL A 454 -9.54 -42.86 0.54
CA VAL A 454 -8.44 -43.70 0.08
C VAL A 454 -8.41 -45.01 0.89
N ASP A 455 -7.71 -46.04 0.39
CA ASP A 455 -7.51 -47.30 1.10
C ASP A 455 -6.04 -47.71 0.87
N LEU A 456 -5.17 -47.24 1.78
CA LEU A 456 -3.72 -47.37 1.62
C LEU A 456 -3.21 -48.54 2.49
N GLU A 457 -2.84 -49.65 1.81
CA GLU A 457 -2.17 -50.76 2.50
C GLU A 457 -0.67 -50.48 2.79
N GLU A 458 -0.07 -49.54 2.05
CA GLU A 458 1.31 -49.11 2.21
C GLU A 458 1.43 -47.58 2.05
N GLU A 459 2.61 -47.04 2.38
CA GLU A 459 2.91 -45.60 2.25
C GLU A 459 2.80 -45.16 0.81
N ALA A 460 2.17 -44.00 0.58
CA ALA A 460 1.99 -43.35 -0.69
C ALA A 460 2.54 -41.91 -0.71
N THR A 461 2.70 -41.33 -1.88
CA THR A 461 3.09 -39.93 -2.06
C THR A 461 1.94 -39.15 -2.71
N LEU A 462 1.41 -38.16 -2.00
CA LEU A 462 0.50 -37.15 -2.57
C LEU A 462 1.34 -36.03 -3.19
N SER A 463 1.17 -35.76 -4.46
CA SER A 463 1.75 -34.60 -5.15
C SER A 463 0.68 -33.70 -5.69
N PHE A 464 0.92 -32.38 -5.65
CA PHE A 464 0.00 -31.36 -6.16
C PHE A 464 0.74 -30.06 -6.46
N GLU A 465 0.15 -29.24 -7.33
CA GLU A 465 0.56 -27.85 -7.53
C GLU A 465 -0.32 -26.97 -6.64
N THR A 466 0.28 -25.97 -5.99
CA THR A 466 -0.42 -25.05 -5.09
C THR A 466 0.05 -23.62 -5.26
N TRP A 467 -0.89 -22.67 -5.04
CA TRP A 467 -0.65 -21.24 -4.97
C TRP A 467 -1.46 -20.66 -3.82
N TYR A 468 -0.86 -19.79 -3.01
CA TYR A 468 -1.56 -19.12 -1.91
C TYR A 468 -1.00 -17.75 -1.62
N LEU A 469 -1.91 -16.85 -1.19
CA LEU A 469 -1.63 -15.55 -0.59
C LEU A 469 -2.64 -15.38 0.54
N THR A 470 -2.22 -15.54 1.78
CA THR A 470 -3.06 -15.60 2.99
C THR A 470 -2.42 -14.80 4.11
N GLU A 471 -3.17 -14.49 5.18
CA GLU A 471 -2.57 -13.89 6.37
C GLU A 471 -1.60 -14.86 7.02
N GLN A 472 -0.35 -14.44 7.16
CA GLN A 472 0.71 -15.32 7.67
C GLN A 472 0.46 -15.72 9.13
N ASN A 473 0.50 -17.03 9.40
CA ASN A 473 0.27 -17.67 10.70
C ASN A 473 -1.15 -17.57 11.27
N SER A 474 -2.09 -16.90 10.59
CA SER A 474 -3.50 -16.79 10.99
C SER A 474 -4.38 -17.61 10.07
N ASP A 475 -4.20 -17.47 8.75
CA ASP A 475 -4.92 -18.23 7.73
C ASP A 475 -4.06 -19.38 7.23
N ILE A 476 -4.51 -20.59 7.47
CA ILE A 476 -3.68 -21.80 7.28
C ILE A 476 -4.40 -22.82 6.41
N GLY A 477 -3.75 -23.22 5.32
CA GLY A 477 -4.07 -24.40 4.54
C GLY A 477 -3.38 -25.64 5.13
N TYR A 478 -4.11 -26.71 5.35
CA TYR A 478 -3.59 -27.97 5.89
C TYR A 478 -3.74 -29.10 4.88
N VAL A 479 -2.74 -29.98 4.82
CA VAL A 479 -2.90 -31.35 4.32
C VAL A 479 -3.03 -32.26 5.52
N GLU A 480 -4.20 -32.89 5.70
CA GLU A 480 -4.53 -33.72 6.85
C GLU A 480 -4.94 -35.12 6.42
N ILE A 481 -4.73 -36.09 7.31
CA ILE A 481 -5.14 -37.48 7.13
C ILE A 481 -5.93 -37.98 8.33
N THR A 482 -6.71 -39.03 8.08
CA THR A 482 -7.34 -39.82 9.14
C THR A 482 -7.30 -41.31 8.80
N ASN A 483 -7.41 -42.15 9.83
CA ASN A 483 -7.58 -43.61 9.72
C ASN A 483 -8.87 -44.10 10.37
N ASP A 484 -9.67 -43.20 10.96
CA ASP A 484 -10.91 -43.54 11.68
C ASP A 484 -12.09 -42.61 11.29
N GLY A 485 -11.87 -41.61 10.42
CA GLY A 485 -12.85 -40.62 10.00
C GLY A 485 -13.18 -39.53 11.04
N GLU A 486 -12.62 -39.64 12.26
CA GLU A 486 -12.91 -38.71 13.36
C GLU A 486 -11.68 -37.89 13.78
N ASN A 487 -10.52 -38.54 13.87
CA ASN A 487 -9.29 -37.90 14.33
C ASN A 487 -8.37 -37.55 13.16
N TRP A 488 -8.14 -36.26 12.94
CA TRP A 488 -7.33 -35.76 11.85
C TRP A 488 -5.93 -35.36 12.32
N THR A 489 -4.92 -35.70 11.53
CA THR A 489 -3.52 -35.35 11.75
C THR A 489 -3.00 -34.51 10.60
N ALA A 490 -2.52 -33.31 10.89
CA ALA A 490 -1.88 -32.44 9.90
C ALA A 490 -0.48 -32.99 9.55
N LEU A 491 -0.21 -33.08 8.25
CA LEU A 491 1.08 -33.47 7.70
C LEU A 491 1.86 -32.26 7.18
N ASN A 492 1.16 -31.28 6.59
CA ASN A 492 1.72 -30.02 6.08
C ASN A 492 0.82 -28.84 6.38
N GLU A 493 1.43 -27.65 6.46
CA GLU A 493 0.77 -26.37 6.68
C GLU A 493 1.27 -25.35 5.65
N PHE A 494 0.37 -24.51 5.14
CA PHE A 494 0.62 -23.45 4.15
C PHE A 494 0.02 -22.15 4.66
N SER A 495 0.83 -21.10 4.76
CA SER A 495 0.40 -19.79 5.24
C SER A 495 1.33 -18.69 4.71
N GLY A 496 0.82 -17.47 4.58
CA GLY A 496 1.54 -16.35 3.99
C GLY A 496 1.47 -16.36 2.46
N SER A 497 2.58 -16.51 1.77
CA SER A 497 2.65 -16.43 0.30
C SER A 497 3.54 -17.50 -0.29
N SER A 498 3.05 -18.17 -1.35
CA SER A 498 3.87 -19.05 -2.18
C SER A 498 4.74 -18.29 -3.19
N SER A 499 4.45 -17.02 -3.43
CA SER A 499 5.09 -16.16 -4.45
C SER A 499 4.94 -16.64 -5.91
N ASP A 500 4.66 -17.91 -6.13
CA ASP A 500 4.44 -18.56 -7.44
C ASP A 500 3.65 -19.86 -7.22
N TRP A 501 3.23 -20.49 -8.30
CA TRP A 501 2.80 -21.89 -8.26
C TRP A 501 3.99 -22.78 -7.88
N ILE A 502 3.82 -23.58 -6.84
CA ILE A 502 4.83 -24.49 -6.33
C ILE A 502 4.34 -25.94 -6.34
N SER A 503 5.25 -26.87 -6.65
CA SER A 503 4.99 -28.31 -6.59
C SER A 503 5.28 -28.82 -5.20
N GLU A 504 4.29 -29.44 -4.56
CA GLU A 504 4.41 -30.03 -3.23
C GLU A 504 4.29 -31.55 -3.27
N GLN A 505 4.99 -32.21 -2.36
CA GLN A 505 4.92 -33.66 -2.15
C GLN A 505 4.80 -33.98 -0.66
N VAL A 506 3.78 -34.72 -0.32
CA VAL A 506 3.51 -35.14 1.07
C VAL A 506 3.46 -36.64 1.14
N THR A 507 4.24 -37.21 2.07
CA THR A 507 4.19 -38.65 2.36
C THR A 507 2.95 -38.98 3.16
N ILE A 508 2.13 -39.89 2.62
CA ILE A 508 0.89 -40.36 3.25
C ILE A 508 1.16 -41.74 3.87
N PRO A 509 1.02 -41.90 5.19
CA PRO A 509 1.24 -43.17 5.88
C PRO A 509 0.30 -44.29 5.41
N ALA A 510 0.74 -45.54 5.57
CA ALA A 510 -0.15 -46.69 5.45
C ALA A 510 -1.32 -46.60 6.45
N ASP A 511 -2.37 -47.37 6.19
CA ASP A 511 -3.61 -47.41 7.00
C ASP A 511 -4.41 -46.07 6.97
N THR A 512 -4.05 -45.11 6.10
CA THR A 512 -4.84 -43.88 5.88
C THR A 512 -6.11 -44.25 5.12
N THR A 513 -7.27 -43.79 5.65
CA THR A 513 -8.59 -43.99 5.01
C THR A 513 -9.12 -42.75 4.32
N GLU A 514 -8.69 -41.56 4.76
CA GLU A 514 -9.07 -40.32 4.09
C GLU A 514 -7.90 -39.30 4.11
N ILE A 515 -7.85 -38.49 3.06
CA ILE A 515 -6.94 -37.35 2.92
C ILE A 515 -7.82 -36.11 2.70
N ARG A 516 -7.50 -35.00 3.36
CA ARG A 516 -8.17 -33.73 3.07
C ARG A 516 -7.21 -32.55 2.99
N PHE A 517 -7.59 -31.60 2.16
CA PHE A 517 -7.10 -30.22 2.23
C PHE A 517 -8.12 -29.41 3.05
N ARG A 518 -7.68 -28.73 4.09
CA ARG A 518 -8.54 -27.89 4.93
C ARG A 518 -7.95 -26.49 5.01
N TYR A 519 -8.77 -25.49 4.67
CA TYR A 519 -8.42 -24.07 4.81
C TYR A 519 -9.19 -23.47 5.98
N ALA A 520 -8.44 -22.95 6.96
CA ALA A 520 -8.98 -22.35 8.18
C ALA A 520 -8.46 -20.92 8.32
N THR A 521 -9.37 -19.96 8.51
CA THR A 521 -9.07 -18.54 8.65
C THR A 521 -9.52 -18.01 10.01
N ASP A 522 -8.91 -16.91 10.45
CA ASP A 522 -9.42 -16.15 11.58
C ASP A 522 -10.51 -15.12 11.17
N THR A 523 -10.72 -14.05 11.97
CA THR A 523 -11.78 -13.07 11.72
C THR A 523 -11.31 -11.82 10.98
N TYR A 524 -10.01 -11.67 10.67
CA TYR A 524 -9.45 -10.37 10.34
C TYR A 524 -9.15 -10.17 8.84
N TYR A 525 -8.00 -10.65 8.37
CA TYR A 525 -7.51 -10.39 7.02
C TYR A 525 -7.56 -11.68 6.21
N ASN A 526 -7.87 -11.60 4.92
CA ASN A 526 -8.16 -12.82 4.18
C ASN A 526 -7.09 -13.16 3.13
N GLY A 527 -6.35 -12.15 2.65
CA GLY A 527 -5.52 -12.36 1.47
C GLY A 527 -6.32 -12.79 0.23
N ARG A 528 -5.66 -13.37 -0.76
CA ARG A 528 -6.26 -13.84 -2.02
C ARG A 528 -6.79 -15.29 -1.92
N GLY A 529 -6.47 -15.99 -0.83
CA GLY A 529 -6.89 -17.37 -0.58
C GLY A 529 -5.91 -18.42 -1.09
N TRP A 530 -6.36 -19.67 -1.17
CA TRP A 530 -5.56 -20.85 -1.45
C TRP A 530 -6.09 -21.65 -2.63
N TYR A 531 -5.20 -22.05 -3.54
CA TYR A 531 -5.49 -22.82 -4.74
C TYR A 531 -4.71 -24.13 -4.78
N ILE A 532 -5.32 -25.20 -5.31
CA ILE A 532 -4.71 -26.52 -5.51
C ILE A 532 -5.11 -27.08 -6.89
N THR A 533 -4.14 -27.64 -7.60
CA THR A 533 -4.41 -28.34 -8.88
C THR A 533 -3.43 -29.51 -9.06
N ASP A 534 -3.61 -30.29 -10.13
CA ASP A 534 -2.77 -31.42 -10.55
C ASP A 534 -2.46 -32.43 -9.42
N THR A 535 -3.48 -32.75 -8.60
CA THR A 535 -3.36 -33.70 -7.49
C THR A 535 -3.15 -35.13 -8.00
N LYS A 536 -2.13 -35.83 -7.48
CA LYS A 536 -1.83 -37.22 -7.78
C LYS A 536 -1.43 -37.96 -6.52
N LEU A 537 -1.86 -39.21 -6.40
CA LEU A 537 -1.44 -40.12 -5.35
C LEU A 537 -0.71 -41.30 -5.98
N GLU A 538 0.54 -41.52 -5.60
CA GLU A 538 1.38 -42.58 -6.15
C GLU A 538 1.84 -43.51 -5.02
N ASP A 539 1.80 -44.82 -5.29
CA ASP A 539 2.36 -45.82 -4.39
C ASP A 539 3.91 -45.87 -4.46
N GLN A 540 4.53 -46.77 -3.67
CA GLN A 540 5.99 -46.94 -3.65
C GLN A 540 6.57 -47.43 -5.00
N ALA A 541 5.75 -48.07 -5.85
CA ALA A 541 6.14 -48.47 -7.20
C ALA A 541 5.97 -47.35 -8.24
N ARG A 542 5.48 -46.17 -7.82
CA ARG A 542 5.09 -45.00 -8.64
C ARG A 542 3.91 -45.31 -9.58
N GLU A 543 3.03 -46.19 -9.17
CA GLU A 543 1.73 -46.38 -9.81
C GLU A 543 0.72 -45.37 -9.27
N VAL A 544 -0.03 -44.70 -10.18
CA VAL A 544 -1.04 -43.72 -9.80
C VAL A 544 -2.26 -44.44 -9.23
N LEU A 545 -2.58 -44.13 -7.98
CA LEU A 545 -3.76 -44.63 -7.29
C LEU A 545 -4.96 -43.74 -7.66
N SER A 546 -6.12 -44.38 -7.86
CA SER A 546 -7.37 -43.66 -8.15
C SER A 546 -7.97 -43.10 -6.86
N PHE A 547 -8.25 -41.80 -6.82
CA PHE A 547 -9.02 -41.14 -5.78
C PHE A 547 -9.83 -39.99 -6.37
N GLU A 548 -10.89 -39.57 -5.69
CA GLU A 548 -11.75 -38.49 -6.14
C GLU A 548 -11.87 -37.44 -5.01
N LEU A 549 -11.58 -36.18 -5.33
CA LEU A 549 -11.72 -35.07 -4.42
C LEU A 549 -13.19 -34.60 -4.41
N THR A 550 -13.78 -34.52 -3.22
CA THR A 550 -15.17 -34.11 -2.98
C THR A 550 -15.23 -32.97 -1.98
N THR A 551 -16.20 -32.05 -2.16
CA THR A 551 -16.37 -30.89 -1.30
C THR A 551 -17.76 -30.30 -1.43
N GLU A 552 -18.21 -29.60 -0.40
CA GLU A 552 -19.36 -28.66 -0.46
C GLU A 552 -18.88 -27.19 -0.42
N ASP A 553 -17.61 -26.96 -0.10
CA ASP A 553 -17.06 -25.64 0.26
C ASP A 553 -16.12 -25.04 -0.81
N TRP A 554 -15.33 -25.91 -1.47
CA TRP A 554 -14.36 -25.45 -2.48
C TRP A 554 -15.03 -25.33 -3.85
N VAL A 555 -14.59 -24.34 -4.62
CA VAL A 555 -15.06 -24.15 -5.99
C VAL A 555 -13.95 -24.41 -6.99
N LYS A 556 -14.30 -24.89 -8.18
CA LYS A 556 -13.32 -25.07 -9.25
C LYS A 556 -13.29 -23.83 -10.12
N ARG A 557 -12.13 -23.19 -10.20
CA ARG A 557 -11.90 -21.97 -10.98
C ARG A 557 -10.97 -22.23 -12.16
N GLY A 558 -11.17 -21.51 -13.25
CA GLY A 558 -10.28 -21.50 -14.44
C GLY A 558 -9.34 -20.29 -14.47
N TYR A 559 -9.28 -19.53 -13.37
CA TYR A 559 -8.56 -18.24 -13.28
C TYR A 559 -7.97 -17.98 -11.88
#